data_3743ceb546e8b30303e1cbe49de85726
#
_entry.id   3743ceb546e8b30303e1cbe49de85726
#
_cell.length_a   1.000
_cell.length_b   1.000
_cell.length_c   1.000
_cell.angle_alpha   90.00
_cell.angle_beta   90.00
_cell.angle_gamma   90.00
#
_symmetry.space_group_name_H-M   'P 1'
#
loop_
_entity.id
_entity.type
_entity.pdbx_description
1 polymer ?
#
loop_
_entity_poly.entity_id
_entity_poly.type
_entity_poly.pdbx_seq_one_letter_code
_entity_poly.pdbx_strand_id
1 'polypeptide(L)'
;MPLYSAQATQDPEAVYNRVCGACHSGQLPMAPARGDQEAWTPRLAKGMGTLVQHVTQGFKAMPPRGLCMDCSAEDYQAIILWMSASKPGP
;
A
#
# COMPACT_ATOMS: atom_id res chain seq x y z
N MET A 1 -3.17 -25.75 -1.49
CA MET A 1 -2.95 -25.06 -1.33
C MET A 1 -2.27 -24.59 -1.60
N PRO A 2 -2.22 -24.20 -1.31
CA PRO A 2 -1.75 -23.46 -1.34
C PRO A 2 -1.12 -23.24 -1.01
N LEU A 3 -0.98 -23.17 -0.91
CA LEU A 3 -0.58 -22.75 -0.55
C LEU A 3 0.04 -22.15 -0.12
N TYR A 4 0.24 -22.51 -0.10
CA TYR A 4 0.77 -21.68 0.53
C TYR A 4 1.22 -20.45 0.05
N SER A 5 0.69 -19.79 -0.06
CA SER A 5 1.19 -18.48 -0.32
C SER A 5 1.81 -17.89 0.94
N ALA A 6 2.86 -17.13 0.75
CA ALA A 6 3.44 -16.40 1.84
C ALA A 6 2.41 -15.42 2.38
N GLN A 7 2.40 -15.25 3.68
CA GLN A 7 1.49 -14.34 4.32
C GLN A 7 2.22 -13.09 4.77
N ALA A 8 1.48 -11.98 4.88
CA ALA A 8 2.04 -10.78 5.44
C ALA A 8 2.46 -11.04 6.88
N THR A 9 3.62 -10.57 7.26
CA THR A 9 4.17 -10.77 8.60
C THR A 9 4.00 -9.53 9.46
N GLN A 10 3.69 -8.38 8.87
CA GLN A 10 3.55 -7.13 9.60
C GLN A 10 2.11 -6.64 9.54
N ASP A 11 1.67 -6.00 10.61
CA ASP A 11 0.35 -5.40 10.66
C ASP A 11 0.30 -4.20 9.72
N PRO A 12 -0.61 -4.18 8.71
CA PRO A 12 -0.65 -3.08 7.75
C PRO A 12 -0.87 -1.71 8.39
N GLU A 13 -1.69 -1.64 9.42
CA GLU A 13 -1.92 -0.35 10.09
C GLU A 13 -0.65 0.16 10.76
N ALA A 14 0.10 -0.73 11.39
CA ALA A 14 1.34 -0.34 12.05
C ALA A 14 2.37 0.17 11.05
N VAL A 15 2.49 -0.51 9.90
CA VAL A 15 3.42 -0.06 8.86
C VAL A 15 2.95 1.27 8.27
N TYR A 16 1.65 1.40 8.02
CA TYR A 16 1.11 2.65 7.52
C TYR A 16 1.47 3.82 8.44
N ASN A 17 1.23 3.64 9.75
CA ASN A 17 1.52 4.70 10.71
C ASN A 17 3.00 5.02 10.80
N ARG A 18 3.85 4.02 10.57
CA ARG A 18 5.29 4.17 10.69
C ARG A 18 5.90 4.88 9.47
N VAL A 19 5.49 4.53 8.26
CA VAL A 19 6.13 5.05 7.05
C VAL A 19 5.16 5.52 5.97
N CYS A 20 4.14 4.74 5.61
CA CYS A 20 3.31 5.03 4.44
C CYS A 20 2.45 6.28 4.65
N GLY A 21 1.97 6.47 5.86
CA GLY A 21 1.06 7.59 6.16
C GLY A 21 1.68 8.95 5.99
N ALA A 22 3.01 9.04 6.00
CA ALA A 22 3.66 10.34 5.80
C ALA A 22 3.26 10.96 4.46
N CYS A 23 3.02 10.12 3.43
CA CYS A 23 2.63 10.59 2.11
C CYS A 23 1.20 10.21 1.74
N HIS A 24 0.68 9.09 2.28
CA HIS A 24 -0.61 8.55 1.88
C HIS A 24 -1.75 8.94 2.83
N SER A 25 -1.62 10.03 3.54
CA SER A 25 -2.68 10.52 4.42
C SER A 25 -3.32 11.82 3.94
N GLY A 26 -3.11 12.14 2.65
CA GLY A 26 -3.77 13.29 2.03
C GLY A 26 -2.92 14.52 1.86
N GLN A 27 -1.66 14.51 2.33
CA GLN A 27 -0.79 15.67 2.22
C GLN A 27 -0.27 15.88 0.79
N LEU A 28 -0.07 14.79 0.06
CA LEU A 28 0.47 14.87 -1.30
C LEU A 28 -0.64 14.58 -2.30
N PRO A 29 -0.93 15.51 -3.24
CA PRO A 29 -2.03 15.29 -4.19
C PRO A 29 -1.80 14.09 -5.11
N MET A 30 -0.55 13.69 -5.34
CA MET A 30 -0.25 12.57 -6.23
C MET A 30 -0.28 11.23 -5.53
N ALA A 31 -0.28 11.19 -4.21
CA ALA A 31 -0.31 9.95 -3.45
C ALA A 31 -1.74 9.69 -3.00
N PRO A 32 -2.34 8.54 -3.39
CA PRO A 32 -3.71 8.28 -2.99
C PRO A 32 -3.80 8.12 -1.48
N ALA A 33 -4.73 8.84 -0.87
CA ALA A 33 -4.90 8.81 0.58
C ALA A 33 -5.59 7.53 1.02
N ARG A 34 -5.34 7.12 2.26
CA ARG A 34 -6.03 5.97 2.84
C ARG A 34 -7.54 6.19 2.79
N GLY A 35 -8.27 5.21 2.28
CA GLY A 35 -9.72 5.25 2.23
C GLY A 35 -10.30 6.01 1.06
N ASP A 36 -9.47 6.63 0.24
CA ASP A 36 -9.93 7.37 -0.94
C ASP A 36 -10.15 6.40 -2.10
N GLN A 37 -11.32 5.78 -2.11
CA GLN A 37 -11.61 4.75 -3.10
C GLN A 37 -11.64 5.28 -4.52
N GLU A 38 -12.01 6.54 -4.69
CA GLU A 38 -12.03 7.15 -6.02
C GLU A 38 -10.61 7.20 -6.61
N ALA A 39 -9.63 7.55 -5.77
CA ALA A 39 -8.24 7.58 -6.22
C ALA A 39 -7.66 6.17 -6.39
N TRP A 40 -8.05 5.23 -5.53
CA TRP A 40 -7.49 3.89 -5.58
C TRP A 40 -8.06 3.03 -6.70
N THR A 41 -9.33 3.24 -7.08
CA THR A 41 -9.99 2.38 -8.08
C THR A 41 -9.22 2.27 -9.39
N PRO A 42 -8.81 3.39 -10.04
CA PRO A 42 -8.04 3.26 -11.28
C PRO A 42 -6.67 2.63 -11.07
N ARG A 43 -6.10 2.79 -9.89
CA ARG A 43 -4.80 2.16 -9.59
C ARG A 43 -4.94 0.67 -9.40
N LEU A 44 -5.96 0.24 -8.66
CA LEU A 44 -6.22 -1.19 -8.47
C LEU A 44 -6.54 -1.89 -9.78
N ALA A 45 -7.12 -1.18 -10.74
CA ALA A 45 -7.42 -1.74 -12.05
C ALA A 45 -6.17 -2.16 -12.82
N LYS A 46 -5.00 -1.62 -12.45
CA LYS A 46 -3.73 -2.03 -13.07
C LYS A 46 -3.26 -3.39 -12.59
N GLY A 47 -3.86 -3.91 -11.52
CA GLY A 47 -3.51 -5.19 -10.96
C GLY A 47 -2.60 -5.05 -9.73
N MET A 48 -2.83 -5.92 -8.75
CA MET A 48 -2.08 -5.87 -7.50
C MET A 48 -0.59 -6.08 -7.73
N GLY A 49 -0.21 -6.98 -8.65
CA GLY A 49 1.20 -7.21 -8.95
C GLY A 49 1.91 -5.96 -9.43
N THR A 50 1.23 -5.16 -10.26
CA THR A 50 1.79 -3.89 -10.73
C THR A 50 2.00 -2.92 -9.58
N LEU A 51 1.03 -2.83 -8.67
CA LEU A 51 1.15 -1.91 -7.54
C LEU A 51 2.26 -2.33 -6.59
N VAL A 52 2.38 -3.62 -6.32
CA VAL A 52 3.48 -4.13 -5.48
C VAL A 52 4.82 -3.85 -6.13
N GLN A 53 4.91 -3.98 -7.45
CA GLN A 53 6.14 -3.67 -8.18
C GLN A 53 6.48 -2.19 -8.05
N HIS A 54 5.49 -1.30 -8.17
CA HIS A 54 5.71 0.14 -8.00
C HIS A 54 6.25 0.46 -6.61
N VAL A 55 5.68 -0.17 -5.57
CA VAL A 55 6.19 0.04 -4.22
C VAL A 55 7.62 -0.45 -4.09
N THR A 56 7.89 -1.65 -4.60
CA THR A 56 9.21 -2.28 -4.46
C THR A 56 10.29 -1.45 -5.13
N GLN A 57 10.02 -0.98 -6.35
CA GLN A 57 11.04 -0.29 -7.16
C GLN A 57 11.00 1.21 -7.02
N GLY A 58 9.94 1.74 -6.42
CA GLY A 58 9.68 3.17 -6.44
C GLY A 58 8.86 3.55 -7.66
N PHE A 59 8.13 4.65 -7.58
CA PHE A 59 7.29 5.08 -8.68
C PHE A 59 7.13 6.59 -8.63
N LYS A 60 7.66 7.27 -9.65
CA LYS A 60 7.64 8.74 -9.68
C LYS A 60 8.27 9.28 -8.39
N ALA A 61 7.53 10.04 -7.59
CA ALA A 61 8.06 10.61 -6.35
C ALA A 61 8.06 9.62 -5.19
N MET A 62 7.44 8.46 -5.36
CA MET A 62 7.42 7.46 -4.29
C MET A 62 8.77 6.77 -4.19
N PRO A 63 9.41 6.77 -3.01
CA PRO A 63 10.71 6.13 -2.87
C PRO A 63 10.59 4.60 -2.95
N PRO A 64 11.69 3.91 -3.34
CA PRO A 64 11.67 2.46 -3.37
C PRO A 64 11.25 1.87 -2.02
N ARG A 65 10.47 0.81 -2.09
CA ARG A 65 9.94 0.07 -0.95
C ARG A 65 9.04 0.92 -0.02
N GLY A 66 8.65 2.13 -0.47
CA GLY A 66 7.89 3.05 0.36
C GLY A 66 8.57 3.35 1.68
N LEU A 67 9.89 3.23 1.73
CA LEU A 67 10.73 3.37 2.92
C LEU A 67 10.53 2.24 3.94
N CYS A 68 9.72 1.22 3.63
CA CYS A 68 9.59 0.05 4.50
C CYS A 68 10.57 -1.01 4.04
N MET A 69 11.82 -0.90 4.51
CA MET A 69 12.90 -1.74 4.04
C MET A 69 12.80 -3.18 4.56
N ASP A 70 12.05 -3.39 5.62
CA ASP A 70 11.85 -4.71 6.20
C ASP A 70 10.50 -5.34 5.83
N CYS A 71 9.82 -4.78 4.82
CA CYS A 71 8.56 -5.33 4.33
C CYS A 71 8.81 -6.31 3.18
N SER A 72 8.02 -7.38 3.14
CA SER A 72 8.00 -8.33 2.02
C SER A 72 6.98 -7.87 0.99
N ALA A 73 6.97 -8.55 -0.17
CA ALA A 73 5.95 -8.31 -1.19
C ALA A 73 4.55 -8.53 -0.63
N GLU A 74 4.38 -9.53 0.21
CA GLU A 74 3.09 -9.81 0.85
C GLU A 74 2.69 -8.72 1.82
N ASP A 75 3.66 -8.12 2.51
CA ASP A 75 3.40 -6.99 3.37
C ASP A 75 2.93 -5.79 2.55
N TYR A 76 3.57 -5.51 1.41
CA TYR A 76 3.13 -4.42 0.54
C TYR A 76 1.70 -4.65 0.03
N GLN A 77 1.40 -5.89 -0.36
CA GLN A 77 0.05 -6.21 -0.83
C GLN A 77 -0.98 -5.96 0.27
N ALA A 78 -0.69 -6.39 1.49
CA ALA A 78 -1.60 -6.21 2.61
C ALA A 78 -1.81 -4.73 2.93
N ILE A 79 -0.75 -3.92 2.84
CA ILE A 79 -0.85 -2.49 3.11
C ILE A 79 -1.67 -1.78 2.03
N ILE A 80 -1.46 -2.15 0.77
CA ILE A 80 -2.22 -1.57 -0.34
C ILE A 80 -3.70 -1.89 -0.18
N LEU A 81 -4.03 -3.15 0.14
CA LEU A 81 -5.42 -3.53 0.38
C LEU A 81 -6.01 -2.77 1.55
N TRP A 82 -5.25 -2.59 2.61
CA TRP A 82 -5.72 -1.86 3.79
C TRP A 82 -5.95 -0.38 3.48
N MET A 83 -5.02 0.24 2.75
CA MET A 83 -5.16 1.67 2.39
C MET A 83 -6.29 1.92 1.41
N SER A 84 -6.52 0.98 0.49
CA SER A 84 -7.54 1.15 -0.55
C SER A 84 -8.93 0.78 -0.09
N ALA A 85 -9.06 0.17 1.08
CA ALA A 85 -10.37 -0.15 1.65
C ALA A 85 -11.03 1.10 2.20
N SER A 86 -12.36 1.07 2.31
CA SER A 86 -13.07 2.17 2.94
C SER A 86 -12.62 2.34 4.37
N LYS A 87 -12.46 3.59 4.81
CA LYS A 87 -12.20 3.85 6.21
C LYS A 87 -13.36 3.36 7.05
N PRO A 88 -13.10 2.83 8.25
CA PRO A 88 -14.18 2.50 9.18
C PRO A 88 -15.00 3.75 9.46
N GLY A 89 -16.30 3.56 9.68
CA GLY A 89 -17.17 4.65 10.04
C GLY A 89 -16.81 5.29 11.38
N PRO A 90 -17.38 6.43 11.66
CA PRO A 90 -17.11 7.12 12.92
C PRO A 90 -17.59 6.35 14.13
#